data_de05274a79242c9bd6ea9c939bb07153
#
_entry.id   de05274a79242c9bd6ea9c939bb07153
#
_cell.length_a   1.000
_cell.length_b   1.000
_cell.length_c   1.000
_cell.angle_alpha   90.00
_cell.angle_beta   90.00
_cell.angle_gamma   90.00
#
_symmetry.space_group_name_H-M   'P 1'
#
loop_
_entity.id
_entity.type
_entity.pdbx_description
1 polymer ?
#
loop_
_entity_poly.entity_id
_entity_poly.type
_entity_poly.pdbx_seq_one_letter_code
_entity_poly.pdbx_strand_id
1 'polypeptide(L)'
;MTQENIGKSTAYELAPLAANVHAYYAVTRYSLTENDTELGRGLEGKMGTKKKLASSFLPLTPAMFHILLALADGEKHGYAIIKEVLRRTDDKVRLSAGTLYGNLARLENSGWIVESNKRPEVGLDDERRRYYRLTELGRAVALAEAERMQQALEQAYAMKLFHKPKLV
;
A
#
# COMPACT_ATOMS: atom_id res chain seq x y z
N MET A 1 -2.16 22.37 -48.92
CA MET A 1 -3.25 21.76 -48.16
C MET A 1 -2.69 20.52 -47.49
N THR A 2 -2.23 20.68 -46.29
CA THR A 2 -1.66 19.58 -45.53
C THR A 2 -2.02 19.83 -44.06
N GLN A 3 -2.88 19.01 -43.50
CA GLN A 3 -3.29 19.14 -42.11
C GLN A 3 -2.36 18.32 -41.23
N GLU A 4 -1.88 18.98 -40.22
CA GLU A 4 -1.07 18.48 -39.11
C GLU A 4 -1.91 17.57 -38.22
N ASN A 5 -1.35 16.41 -37.93
CA ASN A 5 -1.88 15.49 -36.95
C ASN A 5 -1.02 15.60 -35.67
N ILE A 6 -1.41 16.47 -34.75
CA ILE A 6 -0.74 16.65 -33.47
C ILE A 6 -1.26 15.59 -32.49
N GLY A 7 -0.34 14.75 -32.06
CA GLY A 7 -0.56 13.65 -31.14
C GLY A 7 -1.20 14.08 -29.82
N LYS A 8 -2.25 13.41 -29.45
CA LYS A 8 -2.88 13.50 -28.12
C LYS A 8 -1.96 12.87 -27.09
N SER A 9 -1.26 13.71 -26.38
CA SER A 9 -0.61 13.34 -25.11
C SER A 9 -1.70 13.01 -24.10
N THR A 10 -1.79 11.78 -23.70
CA THR A 10 -2.64 11.32 -22.60
C THR A 10 -2.08 11.87 -21.29
N ALA A 11 -2.67 12.96 -20.82
CA ALA A 11 -2.49 13.44 -19.47
C ALA A 11 -3.08 12.39 -18.52
N TYR A 12 -2.21 11.67 -17.81
CA TYR A 12 -2.63 10.91 -16.64
C TYR A 12 -2.92 11.93 -15.54
N GLU A 13 -4.18 12.22 -15.35
CA GLU A 13 -4.68 13.03 -14.24
C GLU A 13 -4.24 12.35 -12.94
N LEU A 14 -3.38 13.02 -12.20
CA LEU A 14 -3.02 12.68 -10.83
C LEU A 14 -4.25 12.93 -9.95
N ALA A 15 -5.10 11.93 -9.82
CA ALA A 15 -6.13 11.94 -8.77
C ALA A 15 -5.43 12.07 -7.41
N PRO A 16 -5.84 13.00 -6.55
CA PRO A 16 -5.17 13.24 -5.29
C PRO A 16 -5.21 12.00 -4.40
N LEU A 17 -4.06 11.62 -3.84
CA LEU A 17 -3.89 10.46 -2.96
C LEU A 17 -4.93 10.41 -1.82
N ALA A 18 -5.46 11.55 -1.39
CA ALA A 18 -6.49 11.66 -0.36
C ALA A 18 -7.84 11.06 -0.79
N ALA A 19 -8.22 11.16 -2.06
CA ALA A 19 -9.48 10.61 -2.57
C ALA A 19 -9.46 9.06 -2.61
N ASN A 20 -8.28 8.49 -2.85
CA ASN A 20 -8.12 7.04 -2.98
C ASN A 20 -8.18 6.31 -1.61
N VAL A 21 -7.71 6.95 -0.54
CA VAL A 21 -7.80 6.40 0.83
C VAL A 21 -9.27 6.37 1.28
N HIS A 22 -10.03 7.43 1.02
CA HIS A 22 -11.46 7.48 1.38
C HIS A 22 -12.31 6.51 0.54
N ALA A 23 -12.02 6.37 -0.76
CA ALA A 23 -12.67 5.41 -1.65
C ALA A 23 -12.35 3.96 -1.25
N TYR A 24 -11.12 3.68 -0.81
CA TYR A 24 -10.74 2.37 -0.30
C TYR A 24 -11.48 2.01 0.99
N TYR A 25 -11.65 2.98 1.93
CA TYR A 25 -12.48 2.80 3.12
C TYR A 25 -13.97 2.63 2.79
N ALA A 26 -14.47 3.32 1.77
CA ALA A 26 -15.85 3.18 1.33
C ALA A 26 -16.11 1.78 0.73
N VAL A 27 -15.23 1.28 -0.13
CA VAL A 27 -15.37 -0.04 -0.77
C VAL A 27 -15.24 -1.18 0.24
N THR A 28 -14.32 -1.09 1.21
CA THR A 28 -14.20 -2.11 2.27
C THR A 28 -15.38 -2.09 3.25
N ARG A 29 -16.01 -0.92 3.43
CA ARG A 29 -17.20 -0.76 4.28
C ARG A 29 -18.48 -1.20 3.56
N TYR A 30 -18.55 -1.06 2.23
CA TYR A 30 -19.74 -1.38 1.44
C TYR A 30 -19.90 -2.89 1.17
N SER A 31 -18.80 -3.66 1.12
CA SER A 31 -18.89 -5.11 0.95
C SER A 31 -19.22 -5.87 2.26
N LEU A 32 -19.45 -5.15 3.36
CA LEU A 32 -19.79 -5.72 4.67
C LEU A 32 -21.24 -5.44 5.12
N THR A 33 -22.08 -4.80 4.29
CA THR A 33 -23.41 -4.33 4.75
C THR A 33 -24.61 -5.09 4.18
N GLU A 34 -24.44 -6.13 3.35
CA GLU A 34 -25.60 -6.84 2.79
C GLU A 34 -25.57 -8.35 3.00
N ASN A 35 -25.43 -8.86 4.16
CA ASN A 35 -25.91 -10.18 4.63
C ASN A 35 -25.10 -10.57 5.85
N ASP A 36 -25.56 -10.27 7.05
CA ASP A 36 -25.20 -11.11 8.21
C ASP A 36 -25.58 -10.46 9.53
N THR A 37 -26.81 -10.65 9.94
CA THR A 37 -27.25 -10.30 11.30
C THR A 37 -26.87 -11.36 12.35
N GLU A 38 -26.33 -12.50 11.95
CA GLU A 38 -25.87 -13.54 12.90
C GLU A 38 -24.37 -13.85 12.84
N LEU A 39 -23.69 -13.65 11.71
CA LEU A 39 -22.23 -13.77 11.60
C LEU A 39 -21.45 -12.56 12.14
N GLY A 40 -22.08 -11.42 12.29
CA GLY A 40 -21.43 -10.15 12.66
C GLY A 40 -20.68 -10.19 14.00
N ARG A 41 -21.19 -10.83 15.02
CA ARG A 41 -20.54 -10.90 16.34
C ARG A 41 -19.26 -11.74 16.36
N GLY A 42 -19.13 -12.73 15.49
CA GLY A 42 -17.91 -13.55 15.39
C GLY A 42 -16.79 -12.88 14.59
N LEU A 43 -17.14 -12.02 13.63
CA LEU A 43 -16.19 -11.32 12.75
C LEU A 43 -15.60 -10.07 13.42
N GLU A 44 -16.37 -9.32 14.18
CA GLU A 44 -15.90 -8.16 14.97
C GLU A 44 -14.83 -8.57 16.00
N GLY A 45 -15.01 -9.69 16.67
CA GLY A 45 -14.00 -10.26 17.57
C GLY A 45 -12.69 -10.62 16.86
N LYS A 46 -12.75 -11.23 15.67
CA LYS A 46 -11.57 -11.58 14.88
C LYS A 46 -10.88 -10.36 14.27
N MET A 47 -11.65 -9.36 13.80
CA MET A 47 -11.11 -8.10 13.29
C MET A 47 -10.46 -7.26 14.38
N GLY A 48 -11.10 -7.17 15.55
CA GLY A 48 -10.54 -6.47 16.71
C GLY A 48 -9.22 -7.08 17.18
N THR A 49 -9.11 -8.39 17.19
CA THR A 49 -7.88 -9.10 17.54
C THR A 49 -6.77 -8.89 16.50
N LYS A 50 -7.10 -8.96 15.20
CA LYS A 50 -6.15 -8.68 14.11
C LYS A 50 -5.66 -7.23 14.16
N LYS A 51 -6.54 -6.27 14.39
CA LYS A 51 -6.18 -4.84 14.51
C LYS A 51 -5.27 -4.59 15.70
N LYS A 52 -5.58 -5.18 16.88
CA LYS A 52 -4.74 -5.09 18.08
C LYS A 52 -3.37 -5.72 17.87
N LEU A 53 -3.30 -6.86 17.18
CA LEU A 53 -2.04 -7.51 16.83
C LEU A 53 -1.24 -6.64 15.84
N ALA A 54 -1.88 -6.09 14.81
CA ALA A 54 -1.23 -5.21 13.84
C ALA A 54 -0.61 -3.97 14.49
N SER A 55 -1.31 -3.36 15.45
CA SER A 55 -0.84 -2.17 16.17
C SER A 55 0.39 -2.44 17.05
N SER A 56 0.62 -3.69 17.48
CA SER A 56 1.79 -4.04 18.31
C SER A 56 3.11 -4.03 17.54
N PHE A 57 3.07 -3.99 16.21
CA PHE A 57 4.25 -3.93 15.34
C PHE A 57 4.71 -2.52 14.98
N LEU A 58 3.97 -1.50 15.41
CA LEU A 58 4.22 -0.11 15.07
C LEU A 58 5.18 0.58 16.05
N PRO A 59 5.92 1.59 15.63
CA PRO A 59 5.94 2.17 14.27
C PRO A 59 6.79 1.34 13.29
N LEU A 60 6.44 1.41 12.00
CA LEU A 60 7.24 0.81 10.94
C LEU A 60 8.40 1.72 10.55
N THR A 61 9.48 1.12 10.03
CA THR A 61 10.50 1.91 9.34
C THR A 61 9.93 2.43 8.01
N PRO A 62 10.37 3.60 7.51
CA PRO A 62 9.90 4.11 6.22
C PRO A 62 10.07 3.11 5.08
N ALA A 63 11.20 2.38 5.05
CA ALA A 63 11.45 1.36 4.03
C ALA A 63 10.41 0.24 4.07
N MET A 64 10.09 -0.31 5.25
CA MET A 64 9.09 -1.37 5.40
C MET A 64 7.71 -0.89 4.98
N PHE A 65 7.31 0.30 5.43
CA PHE A 65 6.00 0.87 5.08
C PHE A 65 5.84 1.07 3.56
N HIS A 66 6.85 1.67 2.91
CA HIS A 66 6.79 1.88 1.46
C HIS A 66 6.82 0.57 0.65
N ILE A 67 7.50 -0.47 1.13
CA ILE A 67 7.44 -1.81 0.51
C ILE A 67 6.03 -2.39 0.61
N LEU A 68 5.38 -2.31 1.79
CA LEU A 68 4.01 -2.77 1.97
C LEU A 68 3.04 -1.99 1.09
N LEU A 69 3.20 -0.66 0.99
CA LEU A 69 2.41 0.18 0.08
C LEU A 69 2.62 -0.19 -1.40
N ALA A 70 3.86 -0.50 -1.79
CA ALA A 70 4.15 -0.93 -3.16
C ALA A 70 3.46 -2.26 -3.52
N LEU A 71 3.22 -3.13 -2.54
CA LEU A 71 2.54 -4.41 -2.71
C LEU A 71 1.01 -4.34 -2.52
N ALA A 72 0.48 -3.18 -2.10
CA ALA A 72 -0.94 -3.06 -1.78
C ALA A 72 -1.86 -3.17 -3.00
N ASP A 73 -1.38 -2.80 -4.18
CA ASP A 73 -2.10 -2.83 -5.45
C ASP A 73 -1.81 -4.08 -6.31
N GLY A 74 -1.01 -5.02 -5.79
CA GLY A 74 -0.75 -6.29 -6.49
C GLY A 74 0.63 -6.86 -6.24
N GLU A 75 0.84 -8.04 -6.82
CA GLU A 75 2.08 -8.78 -6.70
C GLU A 75 3.20 -8.14 -7.50
N LYS A 76 4.40 -8.07 -6.93
CA LYS A 76 5.57 -7.46 -7.57
C LYS A 76 6.84 -8.24 -7.24
N HIS A 77 7.76 -8.29 -8.20
CA HIS A 77 9.13 -8.75 -7.95
C HIS A 77 10.00 -7.62 -7.38
N GLY A 78 11.14 -7.95 -6.79
CA GLY A 78 11.98 -7.01 -6.05
C GLY A 78 12.31 -5.72 -6.82
N TYR A 79 12.71 -5.82 -8.09
CA TYR A 79 13.02 -4.64 -8.90
C TYR A 79 11.79 -3.75 -9.17
N ALA A 80 10.62 -4.35 -9.37
CA ALA A 80 9.38 -3.61 -9.54
C ALA A 80 8.99 -2.87 -8.24
N ILE A 81 9.26 -3.47 -7.06
CA ILE A 81 9.06 -2.80 -5.76
C ILE A 81 9.96 -1.55 -5.66
N ILE A 82 11.25 -1.65 -6.00
CA ILE A 82 12.16 -0.49 -6.00
C ILE A 82 11.61 0.64 -6.87
N LYS A 83 11.24 0.32 -8.11
CA LYS A 83 10.69 1.31 -9.05
C LYS A 83 9.41 1.95 -8.54
N GLU A 84 8.51 1.16 -7.95
CA GLU A 84 7.25 1.65 -7.43
C GLU A 84 7.45 2.56 -6.21
N VAL A 85 8.38 2.21 -5.31
CA VAL A 85 8.73 3.08 -4.17
C VAL A 85 9.31 4.41 -4.65
N LEU A 86 10.25 4.39 -5.59
CA LEU A 86 10.81 5.62 -6.19
C LEU A 86 9.70 6.49 -6.79
N ARG A 87 8.84 5.90 -7.62
CA ARG A 87 7.74 6.61 -8.29
C ARG A 87 6.77 7.26 -7.29
N ARG A 88 6.36 6.53 -6.23
CA ARG A 88 5.40 7.02 -5.22
C ARG A 88 5.98 8.09 -4.32
N THR A 89 7.28 8.13 -4.17
CA THR A 89 7.96 9.05 -3.25
C THR A 89 8.68 10.20 -3.97
N ASP A 90 8.45 10.37 -5.28
CA ASP A 90 9.17 11.36 -6.10
C ASP A 90 10.68 11.27 -5.84
N ASP A 91 11.23 10.06 -5.94
CA ASP A 91 12.64 9.73 -5.70
C ASP A 91 13.20 10.03 -4.30
N LYS A 92 12.33 10.39 -3.34
CA LYS A 92 12.76 10.73 -1.96
C LYS A 92 13.18 9.51 -1.14
N VAL A 93 12.58 8.33 -1.41
CA VAL A 93 12.92 7.08 -0.74
C VAL A 93 13.60 6.14 -1.74
N ARG A 94 14.90 5.95 -1.56
CA ARG A 94 15.71 5.07 -2.42
C ARG A 94 16.10 3.80 -1.67
N LEU A 95 15.68 2.67 -2.20
CA LEU A 95 16.03 1.35 -1.66
C LEU A 95 17.16 0.75 -2.47
N SER A 96 18.31 0.47 -1.83
CA SER A 96 19.33 -0.39 -2.41
C SER A 96 18.82 -1.83 -2.49
N ALA A 97 19.40 -2.66 -3.34
CA ALA A 97 19.08 -4.09 -3.41
C ALA A 97 19.25 -4.76 -2.04
N GLY A 98 20.35 -4.51 -1.33
CA GLY A 98 20.58 -5.07 0.00
C GLY A 98 19.52 -4.64 1.01
N THR A 99 19.15 -3.35 1.01
CA THR A 99 18.08 -2.82 1.89
C THR A 99 16.74 -3.47 1.56
N LEU A 100 16.41 -3.60 0.28
CA LEU A 100 15.17 -4.25 -0.14
C LEU A 100 15.10 -5.69 0.34
N TYR A 101 16.08 -6.53 -0.05
CA TYR A 101 16.03 -7.95 0.27
C TYR A 101 16.11 -8.24 1.76
N GLY A 102 16.86 -7.43 2.52
CA GLY A 102 16.87 -7.50 3.98
C GLY A 102 15.51 -7.19 4.60
N ASN A 103 14.75 -6.21 4.06
CA ASN A 103 13.40 -5.94 4.51
C ASN A 103 12.41 -7.00 4.04
N LEU A 104 12.49 -7.49 2.81
CA LEU A 104 11.62 -8.56 2.31
C LEU A 104 11.73 -9.81 3.19
N ALA A 105 12.94 -10.23 3.55
CA ALA A 105 13.15 -11.36 4.45
C ALA A 105 12.49 -11.14 5.84
N ARG A 106 12.59 -9.94 6.40
CA ARG A 106 11.93 -9.59 7.67
C ARG A 106 10.41 -9.60 7.56
N LEU A 107 9.86 -9.02 6.50
CA LEU A 107 8.42 -8.98 6.25
C LEU A 107 7.85 -10.39 6.03
N GLU A 108 8.58 -11.25 5.33
CA GLU A 108 8.23 -12.64 5.09
C GLU A 108 8.26 -13.46 6.40
N ASN A 109 9.32 -13.34 7.19
CA ASN A 109 9.45 -13.99 8.50
C ASN A 109 8.37 -13.54 9.49
N SER A 110 7.90 -12.29 9.38
CA SER A 110 6.78 -11.77 10.17
C SER A 110 5.41 -12.18 9.63
N GLY A 111 5.35 -12.88 8.50
CA GLY A 111 4.11 -13.29 7.86
C GLY A 111 3.30 -12.15 7.24
N TRP A 112 3.91 -10.98 6.97
CA TRP A 112 3.22 -9.83 6.37
C TRP A 112 3.20 -9.88 4.85
N ILE A 113 4.17 -10.57 4.26
CA ILE A 113 4.21 -10.90 2.83
C ILE A 113 4.47 -12.38 2.67
N VAL A 114 4.17 -12.90 1.49
CA VAL A 114 4.53 -14.26 1.08
C VAL A 114 5.03 -14.22 -0.36
N GLU A 115 5.91 -15.15 -0.69
CA GLU A 115 6.28 -15.39 -2.07
C GLU A 115 5.06 -15.91 -2.85
N SER A 116 4.85 -15.38 -4.04
CA SER A 116 3.77 -15.80 -4.92
C SER A 116 4.30 -16.77 -5.97
N ASN A 117 3.54 -17.84 -6.19
CA ASN A 117 3.81 -18.79 -7.28
C ASN A 117 3.26 -18.29 -8.63
N LYS A 118 2.59 -17.14 -8.66
CA LYS A 118 2.04 -16.56 -9.88
C LYS A 118 3.18 -15.98 -10.71
N ARG A 119 3.46 -16.63 -11.83
CA ARG A 119 4.43 -16.14 -12.82
C ARG A 119 3.69 -15.41 -13.93
N PRO A 120 4.22 -14.30 -14.45
CA PRO A 120 3.74 -13.71 -15.69
C PRO A 120 3.90 -14.70 -16.86
N GLU A 121 3.18 -14.42 -17.94
CA GLU A 121 3.20 -15.26 -19.13
C GLU A 121 4.62 -15.51 -19.65
N VAL A 122 4.85 -16.74 -20.08
CA VAL A 122 6.12 -17.23 -20.64
C VAL A 122 6.57 -16.30 -21.78
N GLY A 123 7.73 -15.65 -21.61
CA GLY A 123 8.36 -14.79 -22.62
C GLY A 123 8.72 -13.37 -22.14
N LEU A 124 8.17 -12.89 -21.05
CA LEU A 124 8.45 -11.55 -20.51
C LEU A 124 9.19 -11.58 -19.17
N ASP A 125 9.42 -12.75 -18.60
CA ASP A 125 9.99 -12.86 -17.26
C ASP A 125 11.23 -13.76 -17.21
N ASP A 126 12.21 -13.31 -16.43
CA ASP A 126 13.34 -14.13 -16.02
C ASP A 126 12.81 -15.13 -14.96
N GLU A 127 12.89 -16.43 -15.24
CA GLU A 127 12.44 -17.52 -14.34
C GLU A 127 13.02 -17.44 -12.92
N ARG A 128 14.06 -16.63 -12.73
CA ARG A 128 14.72 -16.40 -11.43
C ARG A 128 14.04 -15.33 -10.58
N ARG A 129 13.02 -14.61 -11.09
CA ARG A 129 12.36 -13.54 -10.35
C ARG A 129 11.38 -14.10 -9.35
N ARG A 130 11.57 -13.72 -8.08
CA ARG A 130 10.63 -14.02 -6.98
C ARG A 130 9.62 -12.90 -6.88
N TYR A 131 8.33 -13.25 -6.93
CA TYR A 131 7.21 -12.34 -6.75
C TYR A 131 6.71 -12.39 -5.31
N TYR A 132 6.29 -11.27 -4.79
CA TYR A 132 5.79 -11.13 -3.42
C TYR A 132 4.41 -10.50 -3.45
N ARG A 133 3.57 -10.91 -2.50
CA ARG A 133 2.24 -10.33 -2.26
C ARG A 133 1.99 -10.11 -0.78
N LEU A 134 1.09 -9.15 -0.46
CA LEU A 134 0.63 -8.96 0.91
C LEU A 134 -0.20 -10.14 1.38
N THR A 135 -0.03 -10.47 2.65
CA THR A 135 -1.00 -11.28 3.41
C THR A 135 -2.09 -10.36 4.00
N GLU A 136 -3.15 -10.95 4.54
CA GLU A 136 -4.14 -10.18 5.29
C GLU A 136 -3.53 -9.46 6.51
N LEU A 137 -2.59 -10.12 7.21
CA LEU A 137 -1.87 -9.51 8.33
C LEU A 137 -1.01 -8.33 7.84
N GLY A 138 -0.27 -8.49 6.74
CA GLY A 138 0.54 -7.41 6.18
C GLY A 138 -0.31 -6.21 5.74
N ARG A 139 -1.49 -6.46 5.19
CA ARG A 139 -2.46 -5.40 4.87
C ARG A 139 -2.96 -4.68 6.12
N ALA A 140 -3.28 -5.43 7.18
CA ALA A 140 -3.72 -4.84 8.45
C ALA A 140 -2.61 -4.01 9.11
N VAL A 141 -1.35 -4.45 9.05
CA VAL A 141 -0.19 -3.72 9.58
C VAL A 141 0.05 -2.43 8.79
N ALA A 142 0.01 -2.49 7.45
CA ALA A 142 0.14 -1.30 6.61
C ALA A 142 -0.97 -0.27 6.89
N LEU A 143 -2.21 -0.74 7.06
CA LEU A 143 -3.34 0.10 7.41
C LEU A 143 -3.16 0.76 8.79
N ALA A 144 -2.77 -0.01 9.80
CA ALA A 144 -2.56 0.50 11.16
C ALA A 144 -1.45 1.58 11.18
N GLU A 145 -0.38 1.43 10.40
CA GLU A 145 0.66 2.45 10.27
C GLU A 145 0.14 3.71 9.57
N ALA A 146 -0.65 3.57 8.51
CA ALA A 146 -1.28 4.71 7.84
C ALA A 146 -2.23 5.47 8.79
N GLU A 147 -3.05 4.77 9.57
CA GLU A 147 -3.91 5.36 10.60
C GLU A 147 -3.09 6.12 11.66
N ARG A 148 -1.98 5.54 12.12
CA ARG A 148 -1.07 6.20 13.08
C ARG A 148 -0.48 7.49 12.52
N MET A 149 -0.02 7.48 11.27
CA MET A 149 0.51 8.66 10.59
C MET A 149 -0.57 9.74 10.41
N GLN A 150 -1.77 9.35 10.03
CA GLN A 150 -2.90 10.26 9.89
C GLN A 150 -3.23 10.94 11.23
N GLN A 151 -3.31 10.19 12.32
CA GLN A 151 -3.56 10.74 13.65
C GLN A 151 -2.49 11.75 14.07
N ALA A 152 -1.21 11.44 13.83
CA ALA A 152 -0.11 12.36 14.11
C ALA A 152 -0.22 13.66 13.29
N LEU A 153 -0.61 13.55 12.02
CA LEU A 153 -0.82 14.68 11.13
C LEU A 153 -2.00 15.56 11.61
N GLU A 154 -3.10 14.95 12.02
CA GLU A 154 -4.26 15.66 12.56
C GLU A 154 -3.91 16.43 13.86
N GLN A 155 -3.12 15.83 14.75
CA GLN A 155 -2.61 16.51 15.93
C GLN A 155 -1.73 17.72 15.56
N ALA A 156 -0.84 17.57 14.58
CA ALA A 156 0.00 18.66 14.10
C ALA A 156 -0.81 19.82 13.50
N TYR A 157 -1.91 19.53 12.80
CA TYR A 157 -2.87 20.56 12.35
C TYR A 157 -3.58 21.25 13.51
N ALA A 158 -4.03 20.48 14.52
CA ALA A 158 -4.67 21.04 15.71
C ALA A 158 -3.75 21.97 16.48
N MET A 159 -2.44 21.64 16.51
CA MET A 159 -1.39 22.47 17.13
C MET A 159 -0.94 23.64 16.23
N LYS A 160 -1.53 23.81 15.05
CA LYS A 160 -1.20 24.87 14.07
C LYS A 160 0.27 24.87 13.64
N LEU A 161 0.93 23.73 13.67
CA LEU A 161 2.32 23.62 13.18
C LEU A 161 2.41 23.88 11.67
N PHE A 162 1.36 23.55 10.92
CA PHE A 162 1.19 23.89 9.50
C PHE A 162 -0.29 23.81 9.12
N HIS A 163 -0.63 24.37 7.96
CA HIS A 163 -2.01 24.43 7.50
C HIS A 163 -2.36 23.21 6.64
N LYS A 164 -3.61 22.74 6.73
CA LYS A 164 -4.11 21.73 5.78
C LYS A 164 -4.00 22.29 4.37
N PRO A 165 -3.47 21.51 3.40
CA PRO A 165 -3.51 21.92 2.01
C PRO A 165 -4.97 22.14 1.60
N LYS A 166 -5.26 23.28 0.94
CA LYS A 166 -6.58 23.48 0.34
C LYS A 166 -6.68 22.49 -0.82
N LEU A 167 -7.66 21.59 -0.73
CA LEU A 167 -8.03 20.76 -1.87
C LEU A 167 -8.61 21.70 -2.93
N VAL A 168 -7.96 21.81 -4.06
CA VAL A 168 -8.41 22.52 -5.26
C VAL A 168 -9.25 21.58 -6.09
#